data_30b5d1abb287548d0bf8d8984935fd08
#
_entry.id   30b5d1abb287548d0bf8d8984935fd08
#
_cell.length_a   1.000
_cell.length_b   1.000
_cell.length_c   1.000
_cell.angle_alpha   90.00
_cell.angle_beta   90.00
_cell.angle_gamma   90.00
#
_symmetry.space_group_name_H-M   'P 1'
#
loop_
_entity.id
_entity.type
_entity.pdbx_description
1 polymer ?
#
loop_
_entity_poly.entity_id
_entity_poly.type
_entity_poly.pdbx_seq_one_letter_code
_entity_poly.pdbx_strand_id
1 'polypeptide(L)'
;MAQDKFDVGGMTCAACQAHVDRAVSKLDGVQGVAVNLLAGSMLVDYDPAQVSPDDICTAVDRAGYSASPVSTGTDAANSSGNAQARSGATHMESPTKKLEATASAMRTRLIISIIFLIPLFYIGMGHMLGWPLPGVFTDHTHSMTLALTELVLLIPIVYVNDAYFINGFKSLVHGAPTMDALIAVGATASIAWSLYAMFIMADQLATGQVHEAMMTSMDNLYFE
;
A
#
# COMPACT_ATOMS: atom_id res chain seq x y z
N MET A 1 24.98 -13.63 -24.99
CA MET A 1 23.72 -13.69 -24.24
C MET A 1 24.09 -13.78 -22.78
N ALA A 2 23.55 -12.91 -21.95
CA ALA A 2 23.73 -12.93 -20.49
C ALA A 2 22.37 -13.23 -19.86
N GLN A 3 22.40 -13.93 -18.71
CA GLN A 3 21.24 -14.18 -17.90
C GLN A 3 21.51 -13.66 -16.49
N ASP A 4 20.76 -12.65 -16.09
CA ASP A 4 20.91 -12.06 -14.78
C ASP A 4 19.61 -12.11 -13.98
N LYS A 5 19.79 -12.23 -12.66
CA LYS A 5 18.69 -12.21 -11.71
C LYS A 5 18.59 -10.85 -11.04
N PHE A 6 17.37 -10.33 -10.96
CA PHE A 6 17.06 -9.08 -10.30
C PHE A 6 16.06 -9.31 -9.16
N ASP A 7 16.27 -8.68 -8.02
CA ASP A 7 15.26 -8.56 -6.98
C ASP A 7 14.31 -7.43 -7.38
N VAL A 8 13.00 -7.71 -7.38
CA VAL A 8 11.96 -6.75 -7.77
C VAL A 8 11.03 -6.48 -6.59
N GLY A 9 11.03 -5.24 -6.12
CA GLY A 9 10.17 -4.79 -5.03
C GLY A 9 8.89 -4.11 -5.53
N GLY A 10 7.82 -4.17 -4.71
CA GLY A 10 6.55 -3.51 -5.00
C GLY A 10 5.53 -4.35 -5.78
N MET A 11 5.87 -5.60 -6.14
CA MET A 11 4.90 -6.51 -6.77
C MET A 11 4.02 -7.16 -5.70
N THR A 12 2.72 -6.93 -5.76
CA THR A 12 1.74 -7.49 -4.80
C THR A 12 0.69 -8.39 -5.46
N CYS A 13 0.61 -8.39 -6.79
CA CYS A 13 -0.42 -9.13 -7.52
C CYS A 13 0.05 -9.62 -8.91
N ALA A 14 -0.71 -10.56 -9.49
CA ALA A 14 -0.41 -11.08 -10.83
C ALA A 14 -0.42 -10.02 -11.94
N ALA A 15 -1.22 -8.96 -11.79
CA ALA A 15 -1.22 -7.83 -12.70
C ALA A 15 0.10 -7.04 -12.64
N CYS A 16 0.68 -6.89 -11.43
CA CYS A 16 2.00 -6.28 -11.23
C CYS A 16 3.09 -7.09 -11.94
N GLN A 17 3.06 -8.42 -11.76
CA GLN A 17 3.97 -9.34 -12.46
C GLN A 17 3.91 -9.17 -13.97
N ALA A 18 2.71 -9.19 -14.56
CA ALA A 18 2.51 -9.02 -15.99
C ALA A 18 2.93 -7.62 -16.49
N HIS A 19 2.85 -6.60 -15.63
CA HIS A 19 3.27 -5.25 -15.98
C HIS A 19 4.80 -5.12 -16.02
N VAL A 20 5.50 -5.69 -15.03
CA VAL A 20 6.97 -5.75 -15.01
C VAL A 20 7.48 -6.56 -16.19
N ASP A 21 6.92 -7.74 -16.44
CA ASP A 21 7.28 -8.59 -17.57
C ASP A 21 7.18 -7.82 -18.89
N ARG A 22 6.04 -7.16 -19.14
CA ARG A 22 5.81 -6.36 -20.34
C ARG A 22 6.73 -5.15 -20.47
N ALA A 23 7.10 -4.51 -19.35
CA ALA A 23 7.98 -3.35 -19.35
C ALA A 23 9.40 -3.72 -19.76
N VAL A 24 9.91 -4.85 -19.24
CA VAL A 24 11.26 -5.35 -19.54
C VAL A 24 11.32 -6.00 -20.91
N SER A 25 10.30 -6.78 -21.31
CA SER A 25 10.24 -7.43 -22.63
C SER A 25 10.17 -6.46 -23.82
N LYS A 26 9.86 -5.18 -23.57
CA LYS A 26 9.86 -4.13 -24.62
C LYS A 26 11.24 -3.54 -24.90
N LEU A 27 12.24 -3.85 -24.10
CA LEU A 27 13.59 -3.35 -24.34
C LEU A 27 14.24 -4.10 -25.50
N ASP A 28 14.80 -3.34 -26.44
CA ASP A 28 15.55 -3.91 -27.56
C ASP A 28 16.78 -4.65 -27.00
N GLY A 29 16.94 -5.92 -27.37
CA GLY A 29 18.01 -6.78 -26.87
C GLY A 29 17.61 -7.73 -25.72
N VAL A 30 16.41 -7.63 -25.18
CA VAL A 30 15.85 -8.61 -24.23
C VAL A 30 15.17 -9.73 -25.01
N GLN A 31 15.53 -10.98 -24.68
CA GLN A 31 15.01 -12.18 -25.37
C GLN A 31 14.00 -12.95 -24.51
N GLY A 32 14.14 -12.90 -23.19
CA GLY A 32 13.24 -13.58 -22.29
C GLY A 32 13.22 -12.93 -20.90
N VAL A 33 12.03 -12.92 -20.32
CA VAL A 33 11.81 -12.42 -18.95
C VAL A 33 10.97 -13.44 -18.21
N ALA A 34 11.44 -13.86 -17.05
CA ALA A 34 10.70 -14.75 -16.15
C ALA A 34 10.55 -14.08 -14.79
N VAL A 35 9.38 -13.52 -14.53
CA VAL A 35 9.06 -12.83 -13.26
C VAL A 35 8.45 -13.82 -12.28
N ASN A 36 8.99 -13.87 -11.07
CA ASN A 36 8.46 -14.65 -9.95
C ASN A 36 7.92 -13.74 -8.87
N LEU A 37 6.59 -13.66 -8.78
CA LEU A 37 5.88 -12.83 -7.80
C LEU A 37 6.18 -13.26 -6.36
N LEU A 38 6.18 -14.57 -6.09
CA LEU A 38 6.35 -15.10 -4.73
C LEU A 38 7.77 -14.90 -4.21
N ALA A 39 8.75 -14.99 -5.10
CA ALA A 39 10.15 -14.77 -4.76
C ALA A 39 10.54 -13.27 -4.81
N GLY A 40 9.67 -12.40 -5.32
CA GLY A 40 9.99 -10.99 -5.55
C GLY A 40 11.19 -10.81 -6.47
N SER A 41 11.36 -11.68 -7.48
CA SER A 41 12.52 -11.66 -8.35
C SER A 41 12.15 -11.88 -9.81
N MET A 42 13.00 -11.41 -10.71
CA MET A 42 12.92 -11.71 -12.14
C MET A 42 14.26 -12.23 -12.67
N LEU A 43 14.20 -13.09 -13.66
CA LEU A 43 15.31 -13.56 -14.45
C LEU A 43 15.18 -12.99 -15.84
N VAL A 44 16.23 -12.36 -16.35
CA VAL A 44 16.20 -11.70 -17.65
C VAL A 44 17.32 -12.27 -18.51
N ASP A 45 16.95 -12.77 -19.69
CA ASP A 45 17.88 -13.19 -20.75
C ASP A 45 18.02 -12.03 -21.76
N TYR A 46 19.21 -11.47 -21.90
CA TYR A 46 19.45 -10.31 -22.72
C TYR A 46 20.81 -10.31 -23.41
N ASP A 47 20.97 -9.43 -24.40
CA ASP A 47 22.25 -9.21 -25.07
C ASP A 47 22.99 -8.04 -24.39
N PRO A 48 24.12 -8.28 -23.70
CA PRO A 48 24.86 -7.24 -22.98
C PRO A 48 25.50 -6.18 -23.91
N ALA A 49 25.53 -6.41 -25.23
CA ALA A 49 25.96 -5.41 -26.20
C ALA A 49 24.87 -4.35 -26.51
N GLN A 50 23.61 -4.66 -26.21
CA GLN A 50 22.46 -3.79 -26.53
C GLN A 50 21.80 -3.21 -25.29
N VAL A 51 21.75 -3.94 -24.19
CA VAL A 51 21.07 -3.55 -22.93
C VAL A 51 21.98 -3.78 -21.75
N SER A 52 22.09 -2.79 -20.89
CA SER A 52 22.80 -2.91 -19.62
C SER A 52 21.86 -3.31 -18.47
N PRO A 53 22.36 -3.89 -17.36
CA PRO A 53 21.57 -4.14 -16.16
C PRO A 53 20.88 -2.88 -15.60
N ASP A 54 21.52 -1.72 -15.75
CA ASP A 54 20.97 -0.43 -15.32
C ASP A 54 19.77 0.01 -16.18
N ASP A 55 19.77 -0.30 -17.47
CA ASP A 55 18.63 -0.02 -18.35
C ASP A 55 17.41 -0.86 -17.95
N ILE A 56 17.64 -2.13 -17.58
CA ILE A 56 16.61 -3.04 -17.07
C ILE A 56 16.03 -2.48 -15.76
N CYS A 57 16.88 -2.07 -14.82
CA CYS A 57 16.44 -1.44 -13.57
C CYS A 57 15.63 -0.16 -13.84
N THR A 58 16.08 0.68 -14.76
CA THR A 58 15.39 1.92 -15.14
C THR A 58 14.03 1.65 -15.77
N ALA A 59 13.89 0.59 -16.58
CA ALA A 59 12.62 0.21 -17.17
C ALA A 59 11.61 -0.26 -16.11
N VAL A 60 12.07 -1.01 -15.11
CA VAL A 60 11.25 -1.44 -13.97
C VAL A 60 10.86 -0.25 -13.10
N ASP A 61 11.77 0.69 -12.86
CA ASP A 61 11.49 1.91 -12.09
C ASP A 61 10.45 2.81 -12.79
N ARG A 62 10.53 2.94 -14.12
CA ARG A 62 9.53 3.65 -14.93
C ARG A 62 8.16 2.97 -14.89
N ALA A 63 8.12 1.65 -14.74
CA ALA A 63 6.88 0.91 -14.53
C ALA A 63 6.31 1.04 -13.11
N GLY A 64 7.01 1.76 -12.20
CA GLY A 64 6.54 2.03 -10.84
C GLY A 64 7.00 1.03 -9.79
N TYR A 65 7.91 0.13 -10.15
CA TYR A 65 8.49 -0.89 -9.26
C TYR A 65 9.96 -0.59 -9.01
N SER A 66 10.60 -1.27 -8.06
CA SER A 66 12.04 -1.15 -7.84
C SER A 66 12.73 -2.43 -8.28
N ALA A 67 13.86 -2.31 -8.97
CA ALA A 67 14.69 -3.45 -9.32
C ALA A 67 16.14 -3.24 -8.86
N SER A 68 16.78 -4.31 -8.42
CA SER A 68 18.20 -4.32 -8.11
C SER A 68 18.84 -5.63 -8.60
N PRO A 69 20.01 -5.55 -9.27
CA PRO A 69 20.69 -6.75 -9.74
C PRO A 69 21.20 -7.58 -8.55
N VAL A 70 20.91 -8.88 -8.58
CA VAL A 70 21.46 -9.84 -7.62
C VAL A 70 22.80 -10.30 -8.17
N SER A 71 23.93 -9.77 -7.65
CA SER A 71 25.26 -10.26 -8.01
C SER A 71 25.43 -11.71 -7.55
N THR A 72 25.22 -12.66 -8.47
CA THR A 72 25.75 -14.01 -8.34
C THR A 72 27.26 -13.88 -8.55
N GLY A 73 28.01 -13.97 -7.45
CA GLY A 73 29.46 -13.79 -7.47
C GLY A 73 30.20 -14.77 -8.39
N THR A 74 30.46 -14.34 -9.60
CA THR A 74 31.53 -14.77 -10.46
C THR A 74 31.73 -13.64 -11.48
N ASP A 75 32.57 -12.70 -11.07
CA ASP A 75 33.51 -11.96 -11.88
C ASP A 75 34.00 -10.72 -11.12
N ALA A 76 34.98 -10.95 -10.25
CA ALA A 76 35.77 -9.89 -9.67
C ALA A 76 36.91 -9.59 -10.66
N ALA A 77 36.73 -8.64 -11.57
CA ALA A 77 37.86 -7.90 -12.12
C ALA A 77 37.38 -6.68 -12.92
N ASN A 78 37.77 -5.53 -12.42
CA ASN A 78 37.95 -4.29 -13.16
C ASN A 78 36.76 -3.34 -13.33
N SER A 79 36.50 -2.50 -12.31
CA SER A 79 36.23 -1.08 -12.57
C SER A 79 36.60 -0.24 -11.34
N SER A 80 37.74 0.41 -11.43
CA SER A 80 38.23 1.43 -10.54
C SER A 80 37.50 2.75 -10.86
N GLY A 81 36.84 3.36 -9.89
CA GLY A 81 36.30 4.70 -10.08
C GLY A 81 35.25 5.13 -9.06
N ASN A 82 35.73 5.69 -7.94
CA ASN A 82 35.05 6.68 -7.09
C ASN A 82 33.79 6.27 -6.34
N ALA A 83 33.99 5.62 -5.21
CA ALA A 83 32.95 5.36 -4.22
C ALA A 83 32.90 6.46 -3.17
N GLN A 84 31.84 7.24 -3.16
CA GLN A 84 31.46 8.02 -2.00
C GLN A 84 30.62 7.14 -1.09
N ALA A 85 31.15 6.92 0.10
CA ALA A 85 30.63 6.02 1.12
C ALA A 85 29.15 6.24 1.45
N ARG A 86 28.32 5.24 1.22
CA ARG A 86 27.10 5.01 1.99
C ARG A 86 27.22 3.66 2.66
N SER A 87 27.53 3.72 3.95
CA SER A 87 27.54 2.62 4.90
C SER A 87 26.14 1.97 4.96
N GLY A 88 26.03 0.82 4.37
CA GLY A 88 24.87 -0.08 4.51
C GLY A 88 25.43 -1.50 4.44
N ALA A 89 25.65 -2.09 5.62
CA ALA A 89 26.09 -3.47 5.74
C ALA A 89 25.08 -4.39 5.03
N THR A 90 25.41 -4.83 3.83
CA THR A 90 24.62 -5.85 3.11
C THR A 90 24.97 -7.19 3.71
N HIS A 91 24.28 -7.54 4.80
CA HIS A 91 24.22 -8.90 5.29
C HIS A 91 23.50 -9.73 4.21
N MET A 92 24.19 -10.74 3.70
CA MET A 92 23.66 -11.76 2.79
C MET A 92 22.63 -12.61 3.56
N GLU A 93 21.44 -12.04 3.78
CA GLU A 93 20.33 -12.72 4.44
C GLU A 93 19.72 -13.75 3.48
N SER A 94 19.71 -15.00 3.92
CA SER A 94 19.06 -16.09 3.19
C SER A 94 17.61 -15.74 2.83
N PRO A 95 17.09 -16.14 1.66
CA PRO A 95 15.73 -15.82 1.19
C PRO A 95 14.63 -16.16 2.20
N THR A 96 14.85 -17.18 3.02
CA THR A 96 13.96 -17.60 4.10
C THR A 96 13.82 -16.55 5.22
N LYS A 97 14.90 -15.87 5.61
CA LYS A 97 14.85 -14.81 6.63
C LYS A 97 14.13 -13.55 6.15
N LYS A 98 14.28 -13.18 4.88
CA LYS A 98 13.52 -12.08 4.28
C LYS A 98 12.02 -12.39 4.26
N LEU A 99 11.62 -13.61 3.91
CA LEU A 99 10.24 -14.07 3.93
C LEU A 99 9.65 -14.07 5.34
N GLU A 100 10.39 -14.54 6.34
CA GLU A 100 9.96 -14.54 7.74
C GLU A 100 9.85 -13.11 8.31
N ALA A 101 10.78 -12.22 7.99
CA ALA A 101 10.72 -10.82 8.40
C ALA A 101 9.52 -10.09 7.77
N THR A 102 9.25 -10.34 6.48
CA THR A 102 8.09 -9.78 5.79
C THR A 102 6.78 -10.32 6.36
N ALA A 103 6.71 -11.64 6.62
CA ALA A 103 5.54 -12.27 7.22
C ALA A 103 5.27 -11.76 8.65
N SER A 104 6.31 -11.56 9.46
CA SER A 104 6.17 -11.03 10.81
C SER A 104 5.69 -9.57 10.81
N ALA A 105 6.20 -8.75 9.90
CA ALA A 105 5.76 -7.36 9.74
C ALA A 105 4.29 -7.28 9.30
N MET A 106 3.86 -8.12 8.34
CA MET A 106 2.48 -8.21 7.90
C MET A 106 1.55 -8.67 9.04
N ARG A 107 1.98 -9.67 9.83
CA ARG A 107 1.23 -10.16 10.98
C ARG A 107 1.03 -9.07 12.03
N THR A 108 2.06 -8.30 12.34
CA THR A 108 1.96 -7.20 13.30
C THR A 108 1.00 -6.11 12.82
N ARG A 109 1.07 -5.71 11.55
CA ARG A 109 0.13 -4.76 10.94
C ARG A 109 -1.31 -5.25 11.02
N LEU A 110 -1.55 -6.52 10.69
CA LEU A 110 -2.87 -7.15 10.76
C LEU A 110 -3.44 -7.16 12.18
N ILE A 111 -2.63 -7.53 13.19
CA ILE A 111 -3.06 -7.54 14.59
C ILE A 111 -3.44 -6.13 15.06
N ILE A 112 -2.61 -5.12 14.77
CA ILE A 112 -2.90 -3.73 15.13
C ILE A 112 -4.19 -3.28 14.44
N SER A 113 -4.34 -3.54 13.14
CA SER A 113 -5.56 -3.18 12.40
C SER A 113 -6.81 -3.83 12.99
N ILE A 114 -6.77 -5.09 13.38
CA ILE A 114 -7.90 -5.79 14.00
C ILE A 114 -8.26 -5.19 15.37
N ILE A 115 -7.26 -4.84 16.20
CA ILE A 115 -7.49 -4.25 17.52
C ILE A 115 -8.27 -2.94 17.42
N PHE A 116 -7.99 -2.11 16.41
CA PHE A 116 -8.71 -0.86 16.19
C PHE A 116 -9.99 -1.02 15.37
N LEU A 117 -10.04 -2.01 14.48
CA LEU A 117 -11.21 -2.29 13.65
C LEU A 117 -12.40 -2.82 14.48
N ILE A 118 -12.16 -3.69 15.48
CA ILE A 118 -13.23 -4.26 16.30
C ILE A 118 -14.02 -3.15 17.04
N PRO A 119 -13.40 -2.21 17.78
CA PRO A 119 -14.14 -1.14 18.42
C PRO A 119 -14.76 -0.17 17.40
N LEU A 120 -14.10 0.10 16.29
CA LEU A 120 -14.66 0.94 15.22
C LEU A 120 -15.96 0.32 14.68
N PHE A 121 -15.93 -0.96 14.33
CA PHE A 121 -17.09 -1.71 13.86
C PHE A 121 -18.21 -1.81 14.92
N TYR A 122 -17.83 -2.01 16.19
CA TYR A 122 -18.79 -2.06 17.30
C TYR A 122 -19.54 -0.73 17.48
N ILE A 123 -18.87 0.39 17.31
CA ILE A 123 -19.46 1.72 17.46
C ILE A 123 -20.31 2.06 16.22
N GLY A 124 -19.77 1.90 15.00
CA GLY A 124 -20.46 2.24 13.75
C GLY A 124 -21.69 1.38 13.51
N MET A 125 -21.57 0.05 13.60
CA MET A 125 -22.70 -0.88 13.40
C MET A 125 -23.58 -1.04 14.64
N GLY A 126 -23.08 -0.74 15.83
CA GLY A 126 -23.79 -0.99 17.09
C GLY A 126 -25.12 -0.24 17.20
N HIS A 127 -25.18 0.98 16.66
CA HIS A 127 -26.40 1.77 16.63
C HIS A 127 -27.47 1.12 15.72
N MET A 128 -27.07 0.58 14.58
CA MET A 128 -27.97 -0.07 13.61
C MET A 128 -28.46 -1.43 14.10
N LEU A 129 -27.61 -2.19 14.79
CA LEU A 129 -27.90 -3.53 15.32
C LEU A 129 -28.55 -3.50 16.71
N GLY A 130 -28.73 -2.31 17.32
CA GLY A 130 -29.35 -2.19 18.65
C GLY A 130 -28.50 -2.77 19.78
N TRP A 131 -27.19 -2.80 19.62
CA TRP A 131 -26.28 -3.28 20.68
C TRP A 131 -26.23 -2.26 21.86
N PRO A 132 -25.97 -2.72 23.09
CA PRO A 132 -25.86 -1.86 24.25
C PRO A 132 -24.61 -0.96 24.11
N LEU A 133 -24.79 0.21 23.51
CA LEU A 133 -23.76 1.24 23.44
C LEU A 133 -23.71 2.02 24.77
N PRO A 134 -22.52 2.48 25.21
CA PRO A 134 -22.41 3.39 26.33
C PRO A 134 -23.29 4.62 26.10
N GLY A 135 -23.95 5.11 27.18
CA GLY A 135 -24.94 6.21 27.09
C GLY A 135 -24.43 7.49 26.43
N VAL A 136 -23.11 7.69 26.36
CA VAL A 136 -22.48 8.81 25.65
C VAL A 136 -22.71 8.75 24.14
N PHE A 137 -23.00 7.58 23.56
CA PHE A 137 -23.20 7.38 22.12
C PHE A 137 -24.68 7.20 21.74
N THR A 138 -25.59 7.12 22.72
CA THR A 138 -27.03 6.91 22.48
C THR A 138 -27.82 8.21 22.47
N ASP A 139 -27.30 9.29 23.02
CA ASP A 139 -27.96 10.58 23.04
C ASP A 139 -27.82 11.34 21.71
N HIS A 140 -28.92 11.82 21.18
CA HIS A 140 -29.00 12.57 19.91
C HIS A 140 -28.10 13.81 19.85
N THR A 141 -27.72 14.36 21.02
CA THR A 141 -26.82 15.52 21.15
C THR A 141 -25.34 15.16 20.95
N HIS A 142 -24.98 13.87 20.94
CA HIS A 142 -23.60 13.41 20.91
C HIS A 142 -23.17 12.79 19.55
N SER A 143 -23.95 13.01 18.48
CA SER A 143 -23.62 12.52 17.13
C SER A 143 -22.24 12.97 16.64
N MET A 144 -21.83 14.19 16.98
CA MET A 144 -20.50 14.69 16.66
C MET A 144 -19.38 13.97 17.44
N THR A 145 -19.67 13.59 18.70
CA THR A 145 -18.72 12.82 19.53
C THR A 145 -18.50 11.42 18.95
N LEU A 146 -19.56 10.79 18.44
CA LEU A 146 -19.50 9.51 17.76
C LEU A 146 -18.60 9.61 16.52
N ALA A 147 -18.88 10.57 15.62
CA ALA A 147 -18.10 10.77 14.40
C ALA A 147 -16.60 11.06 14.68
N LEU A 148 -16.31 11.88 15.70
CA LEU A 148 -14.93 12.14 16.13
C LEU A 148 -14.25 10.90 16.69
N THR A 149 -14.96 10.05 17.43
CA THR A 149 -14.41 8.81 17.98
C THR A 149 -14.07 7.82 16.86
N GLU A 150 -14.94 7.68 15.87
CA GLU A 150 -14.68 6.86 14.69
C GLU A 150 -13.47 7.37 13.89
N LEU A 151 -13.38 8.68 13.67
CA LEU A 151 -12.23 9.28 13.01
C LEU A 151 -10.91 9.02 13.76
N VAL A 152 -10.91 9.16 15.08
CA VAL A 152 -9.71 8.90 15.90
C VAL A 152 -9.30 7.42 15.86
N LEU A 153 -10.26 6.50 15.82
CA LEU A 153 -10.00 5.07 15.68
C LEU A 153 -9.51 4.68 14.27
N LEU A 154 -9.93 5.43 13.25
CA LEU A 154 -9.52 5.21 11.87
C LEU A 154 -8.05 5.61 11.62
N ILE A 155 -7.57 6.69 12.25
CA ILE A 155 -6.20 7.22 12.03
C ILE A 155 -5.11 6.15 12.18
N PRO A 156 -5.04 5.37 13.28
CA PRO A 156 -4.01 4.34 13.42
C PRO A 156 -4.14 3.21 12.38
N ILE A 157 -5.37 2.89 11.94
CA ILE A 157 -5.58 1.88 10.88
C ILE A 157 -4.97 2.37 9.56
N VAL A 158 -5.26 3.60 9.17
CA VAL A 158 -4.71 4.21 7.94
C VAL A 158 -3.19 4.34 8.02
N TYR A 159 -2.65 4.76 9.18
CA TYR A 159 -1.22 4.93 9.38
C TYR A 159 -0.43 3.61 9.28
N VAL A 160 -0.94 2.53 9.86
CA VAL A 160 -0.29 1.21 9.81
C VAL A 160 -0.38 0.60 8.40
N ASN A 161 -1.40 0.96 7.64
CA ASN A 161 -1.66 0.48 6.29
C ASN A 161 -1.29 1.50 5.19
N ASP A 162 -0.41 2.46 5.49
CA ASP A 162 0.06 3.51 4.57
C ASP A 162 0.62 2.97 3.24
N ALA A 163 1.26 1.80 3.28
CA ALA A 163 1.84 1.15 2.11
C ALA A 163 0.80 0.89 1.00
N TYR A 164 -0.46 0.56 1.35
CA TYR A 164 -1.53 0.36 0.36
C TYR A 164 -1.89 1.68 -0.34
N PHE A 165 -1.93 2.77 0.41
CA PHE A 165 -2.21 4.10 -0.16
C PHE A 165 -1.07 4.56 -1.06
N ILE A 166 0.18 4.47 -0.59
CA ILE A 166 1.37 4.89 -1.34
C ILE A 166 1.51 4.07 -2.63
N ASN A 167 1.45 2.74 -2.53
CA ASN A 167 1.57 1.86 -3.68
C ASN A 167 0.38 2.00 -4.64
N GLY A 168 -0.83 2.14 -4.11
CA GLY A 168 -2.05 2.34 -4.88
C GLY A 168 -2.01 3.62 -5.70
N PHE A 169 -1.69 4.76 -5.10
CA PHE A 169 -1.57 6.02 -5.82
C PHE A 169 -0.39 6.03 -6.78
N LYS A 170 0.75 5.44 -6.40
CA LYS A 170 1.91 5.30 -7.30
C LYS A 170 1.55 4.51 -8.54
N SER A 171 0.89 3.37 -8.40
CA SER A 171 0.48 2.54 -9.54
C SER A 171 -0.55 3.24 -10.43
N LEU A 172 -1.45 4.04 -9.85
CA LEU A 172 -2.43 4.81 -10.59
C LEU A 172 -1.77 5.89 -11.47
N VAL A 173 -0.79 6.63 -10.91
CA VAL A 173 -0.05 7.67 -11.64
C VAL A 173 0.76 7.07 -12.79
N HIS A 174 1.27 5.84 -12.64
CA HIS A 174 2.02 5.15 -13.69
C HIS A 174 1.13 4.41 -14.72
N GLY A 175 -0.19 4.58 -14.62
CA GLY A 175 -1.14 4.00 -15.59
C GLY A 175 -1.28 2.47 -15.50
N ALA A 176 -0.87 1.88 -14.38
CA ALA A 176 -0.98 0.46 -14.09
C ALA A 176 -1.91 0.23 -12.88
N PRO A 177 -3.25 0.40 -13.04
CA PRO A 177 -4.17 0.26 -11.92
C PRO A 177 -4.12 -1.16 -11.36
N THR A 178 -3.79 -1.26 -10.08
CA THR A 178 -3.74 -2.50 -9.30
C THR A 178 -4.93 -2.58 -8.35
N MET A 179 -5.10 -3.73 -7.67
CA MET A 179 -6.10 -3.85 -6.60
C MET A 179 -5.84 -2.84 -5.47
N ASP A 180 -4.58 -2.56 -5.16
CA ASP A 180 -4.20 -1.55 -4.16
C ASP A 180 -4.66 -0.15 -4.57
N ALA A 181 -4.61 0.18 -5.88
CA ALA A 181 -5.13 1.45 -6.40
C ALA A 181 -6.63 1.61 -6.19
N LEU A 182 -7.41 0.53 -6.41
CA LEU A 182 -8.85 0.54 -6.19
C LEU A 182 -9.19 0.78 -4.71
N ILE A 183 -8.49 0.08 -3.82
CA ILE A 183 -8.65 0.22 -2.37
C ILE A 183 -8.26 1.63 -1.92
N ALA A 184 -7.11 2.15 -2.39
CA ALA A 184 -6.63 3.49 -2.04
C ALA A 184 -7.60 4.59 -2.47
N VAL A 185 -8.13 4.53 -3.69
CA VAL A 185 -9.10 5.51 -4.21
C VAL A 185 -10.42 5.40 -3.45
N GLY A 186 -10.94 4.18 -3.26
CA GLY A 186 -12.20 3.96 -2.54
C GLY A 186 -12.13 4.45 -1.10
N ALA A 187 -11.10 4.04 -0.36
CA ALA A 187 -10.91 4.46 1.03
C ALA A 187 -10.69 5.98 1.15
N THR A 188 -9.92 6.59 0.25
CA THR A 188 -9.71 8.04 0.26
C THR A 188 -11.00 8.79 -0.02
N ALA A 189 -11.80 8.31 -0.97
CA ALA A 189 -13.11 8.91 -1.29
C ALA A 189 -14.08 8.81 -0.10
N SER A 190 -14.15 7.65 0.57
CA SER A 190 -14.97 7.44 1.77
C SER A 190 -14.57 8.37 2.90
N ILE A 191 -13.27 8.47 3.19
CA ILE A 191 -12.73 9.35 4.23
C ILE A 191 -13.05 10.81 3.90
N ALA A 192 -12.82 11.24 2.65
CA ALA A 192 -13.12 12.63 2.23
C ALA A 192 -14.60 12.95 2.34
N TRP A 193 -15.47 12.02 1.96
CA TRP A 193 -16.92 12.19 2.10
C TRP A 193 -17.34 12.27 3.56
N SER A 194 -16.83 11.41 4.42
CA SER A 194 -17.14 11.40 5.86
C SER A 194 -16.65 12.67 6.56
N LEU A 195 -15.49 13.19 6.18
CA LEU A 195 -15.01 14.48 6.67
C LEU A 195 -15.94 15.62 6.23
N TYR A 196 -16.41 15.62 4.97
CA TYR A 196 -17.38 16.59 4.48
C TYR A 196 -18.71 16.49 5.25
N ALA A 197 -19.22 15.28 5.50
CA ALA A 197 -20.41 15.05 6.30
C ALA A 197 -20.25 15.58 7.74
N MET A 198 -19.08 15.44 8.35
CA MET A 198 -18.79 16.03 9.67
C MET A 198 -18.89 17.55 9.67
N PHE A 199 -18.46 18.24 8.61
CA PHE A 199 -18.64 19.69 8.50
C PHE A 199 -20.12 20.08 8.41
N ILE A 200 -20.94 19.34 7.65
CA ILE A 200 -22.39 19.56 7.56
C ILE A 200 -23.03 19.33 8.94
N MET A 201 -22.67 18.26 9.65
CA MET A 201 -23.17 17.99 10.99
C MET A 201 -22.84 19.11 11.98
N ALA A 202 -21.63 19.65 11.90
CA ALA A 202 -21.22 20.77 12.75
C ALA A 202 -22.09 22.01 12.51
N ASP A 203 -22.42 22.32 11.26
CA ASP A 203 -23.30 23.44 10.89
C ASP A 203 -24.75 23.19 11.33
N GLN A 204 -25.28 21.99 11.14
CA GLN A 204 -26.61 21.58 11.59
C GLN A 204 -26.75 21.65 13.11
N LEU A 205 -25.74 21.22 13.86
CA LEU A 205 -25.72 21.36 15.33
C LEU A 205 -25.68 22.83 15.77
N ALA A 206 -24.90 23.67 15.07
CA ALA A 206 -24.80 25.10 15.36
C ALA A 206 -26.13 25.85 15.10
N THR A 207 -26.92 25.38 14.13
CA THR A 207 -28.25 25.93 13.79
C THR A 207 -29.39 25.30 14.61
N GLY A 208 -29.10 24.38 15.53
CA GLY A 208 -30.09 23.72 16.38
C GLY A 208 -30.86 22.57 15.70
N GLN A 209 -30.46 22.14 14.52
CA GLN A 209 -31.10 21.05 13.77
C GLN A 209 -30.54 19.69 14.19
N VAL A 210 -30.71 19.34 15.46
CA VAL A 210 -30.13 18.12 16.07
C VAL A 210 -30.61 16.84 15.38
N HIS A 211 -31.87 16.79 14.94
CA HIS A 211 -32.43 15.64 14.27
C HIS A 211 -31.80 15.40 12.89
N GLU A 212 -31.54 16.45 12.12
CA GLU A 212 -30.90 16.38 10.82
C GLU A 212 -29.42 15.98 10.96
N ALA A 213 -28.72 16.51 11.97
CA ALA A 213 -27.34 16.09 12.27
C ALA A 213 -27.24 14.60 12.61
N MET A 214 -28.23 14.06 13.34
CA MET A 214 -28.32 12.63 13.64
C MET A 214 -28.54 11.79 12.36
N MET A 215 -29.45 12.19 11.49
CA MET A 215 -29.68 11.51 10.21
C MET A 215 -28.41 11.55 9.33
N THR A 216 -27.73 12.70 9.29
CA THR A 216 -26.46 12.83 8.57
C THR A 216 -25.38 11.90 9.12
N SER A 217 -25.32 11.68 10.45
CA SER A 217 -24.35 10.74 11.05
C SER A 217 -24.63 9.28 10.70
N MET A 218 -25.91 8.91 10.54
CA MET A 218 -26.28 7.54 10.21
C MET A 218 -26.12 7.21 8.72
N ASP A 219 -26.41 8.19 7.84
CA ASP A 219 -26.51 7.95 6.40
C ASP A 219 -25.22 8.31 5.64
N ASN A 220 -24.37 9.16 6.20
CA ASN A 220 -23.24 9.76 5.46
C ASN A 220 -21.86 9.55 6.08
N LEU A 221 -21.75 8.83 7.19
CA LEU A 221 -20.46 8.44 7.77
C LEU A 221 -20.04 7.06 7.24
N TYR A 222 -18.94 7.03 6.51
CA TYR A 222 -18.37 5.83 5.88
C TYR A 222 -16.93 5.60 6.38
N PHE A 223 -16.74 5.54 7.71
CA PHE A 223 -15.44 5.23 8.32
C PHE A 223 -15.22 3.73 8.50
N GLU A 224 -16.20 2.90 8.27
CA GLU A 224 -16.17 1.44 8.40
C GLU A 224 -15.75 0.70 7.11
#